data_3a89f7d627e3d1b009d50b93c178f033
#
_entry.id   3a89f7d627e3d1b009d50b93c178f033
#
_cell.length_a   1.000
_cell.length_b   1.000
_cell.length_c   1.000
_cell.angle_alpha   90.00
_cell.angle_beta   90.00
_cell.angle_gamma   90.00
#
_symmetry.space_group_name_H-M   'P 1'
#
loop_
_entity.id
_entity.type
_entity.pdbx_description
1 polymer ?
#
loop_
_entity_poly.entity_id
_entity_poly.type
_entity_poly.pdbx_seq_one_letter_code
_entity_poly.pdbx_strand_id
1 'polypeptide(L)'
;MMKKLSKLILCTFSFFILVNSVDAISLKDYRIQYEKDLAKYNNSKNKQAEAKSKINSLQGDIGDVSNNIDKYQKDIEASKAKIEELKKEIEEKKKEIDNLFSFLQISDGDNIYLEYVFEAASFTDFIYRSAIVEQLTKYNDELIDDMYKKIEENKQLQKKLNKQIEDSENEMVKLNDLLNSANVSLNQLVDEHVDIEEDMDASKKQYEYFKKEFKNNGCSEDTDINVCLKVPSSTGFIRPLVKATVTSEFGIRYHPTQHVWKLHSGIDLGVPMGTNVYPAANGVVTKIARVKNPDKKNSSCGGNKIYVKHLVNGKEFVTVYMHVHTIKVNLGDYVTVNTVIAGSGGGESYDYCTTGPHLHFSIMKGKSYLEPRNYVKFPAKGKKFTSRY
;
A
#
# COMPACT_ATOMS: atom_id res chain seq x y z
N MET A 1 -13.73 -11.46 -75.06
CA MET A 1 -12.87 -10.27 -74.96
C MET A 1 -13.59 -9.26 -74.05
N MET A 2 -13.26 -9.26 -72.76
CA MET A 2 -13.89 -8.38 -71.77
C MET A 2 -12.94 -7.22 -71.45
N LYS A 3 -13.39 -5.98 -71.75
CA LYS A 3 -12.67 -4.75 -71.40
C LYS A 3 -12.92 -4.45 -69.91
N LYS A 4 -11.85 -4.45 -69.11
CA LYS A 4 -11.85 -3.97 -67.73
C LYS A 4 -11.82 -2.43 -67.75
N LEU A 5 -12.88 -1.84 -67.26
CA LEU A 5 -12.95 -0.41 -66.96
C LEU A 5 -12.31 -0.18 -65.59
N SER A 6 -11.16 0.48 -65.56
CA SER A 6 -10.53 0.96 -64.33
C SER A 6 -11.20 2.26 -63.88
N LYS A 7 -11.95 2.21 -62.79
CA LYS A 7 -12.45 3.42 -62.10
C LYS A 7 -11.31 4.05 -61.29
N LEU A 8 -10.83 5.18 -61.79
CA LEU A 8 -9.95 6.07 -61.05
C LEU A 8 -10.77 6.76 -59.95
N ILE A 9 -10.61 6.33 -58.72
CA ILE A 9 -11.16 7.04 -57.57
C ILE A 9 -10.18 8.14 -57.20
N LEU A 10 -10.55 9.37 -57.53
CA LEU A 10 -9.88 10.60 -57.12
C LEU A 10 -10.18 10.81 -55.62
N CYS A 11 -9.28 10.36 -54.75
CA CYS A 11 -9.34 10.68 -53.32
C CYS A 11 -8.88 12.12 -53.15
N THR A 12 -9.83 13.05 -53.10
CA THR A 12 -9.56 14.41 -52.62
C THR A 12 -9.24 14.33 -51.12
N PHE A 13 -7.96 14.34 -50.82
CA PHE A 13 -7.46 14.53 -49.47
C PHE A 13 -7.79 15.95 -49.03
N SER A 14 -8.96 16.14 -48.42
CA SER A 14 -9.25 17.34 -47.66
C SER A 14 -8.30 17.39 -46.50
N PHE A 15 -7.22 18.12 -46.64
CA PHE A 15 -6.31 18.48 -45.56
C PHE A 15 -7.10 19.38 -44.59
N PHE A 16 -7.84 18.73 -43.67
CA PHE A 16 -8.35 19.42 -42.51
C PHE A 16 -7.10 19.83 -41.70
N ILE A 17 -6.64 21.05 -41.90
CA ILE A 17 -5.76 21.71 -40.94
C ILE A 17 -6.59 21.78 -39.64
N LEU A 18 -6.44 20.78 -38.77
CA LEU A 18 -6.75 20.91 -37.36
C LEU A 18 -5.85 22.07 -36.87
N VAL A 19 -6.35 23.27 -36.95
CA VAL A 19 -5.89 24.37 -36.13
C VAL A 19 -6.18 23.87 -34.72
N ASN A 20 -5.14 23.28 -34.08
CA ASN A 20 -5.15 23.08 -32.62
C ASN A 20 -5.27 24.51 -32.07
N SER A 21 -6.50 24.96 -31.84
CA SER A 21 -6.79 26.09 -30.99
C SER A 21 -6.09 25.78 -29.69
N VAL A 22 -5.10 26.58 -29.35
CA VAL A 22 -4.52 26.56 -27.99
C VAL A 22 -5.71 26.96 -27.12
N ASP A 23 -6.32 25.95 -26.45
CA ASP A 23 -7.48 26.18 -25.61
C ASP A 23 -7.07 27.20 -24.55
N ALA A 24 -7.61 28.41 -24.70
CA ALA A 24 -7.45 29.49 -23.76
C ALA A 24 -7.96 29.02 -22.40
N ILE A 25 -7.16 29.11 -21.35
CA ILE A 25 -7.59 28.68 -20.00
C ILE A 25 -8.56 29.72 -19.46
N SER A 26 -9.79 29.30 -19.24
CA SER A 26 -10.92 30.10 -18.73
C SER A 26 -11.24 29.78 -17.27
N LEU A 27 -12.12 30.55 -16.64
CA LEU A 27 -12.63 30.25 -15.30
C LEU A 27 -13.34 28.89 -15.26
N LYS A 28 -14.03 28.54 -16.35
CA LYS A 28 -14.67 27.22 -16.53
C LYS A 28 -13.67 26.06 -16.42
N ASP A 29 -12.47 26.20 -16.97
CA ASP A 29 -11.43 25.18 -16.87
C ASP A 29 -10.93 25.02 -15.45
N TYR A 30 -10.80 26.10 -14.67
CA TYR A 30 -10.46 26.03 -13.25
C TYR A 30 -11.55 25.37 -12.43
N ARG A 31 -12.84 25.58 -12.75
CA ARG A 31 -13.95 24.89 -12.14
C ARG A 31 -13.89 23.38 -12.41
N ILE A 32 -13.76 23.00 -13.67
CA ILE A 32 -13.66 21.59 -14.08
C ILE A 32 -12.46 20.90 -13.40
N GLN A 33 -11.33 21.59 -13.30
CA GLN A 33 -10.16 21.04 -12.62
C GLN A 33 -10.41 20.82 -11.13
N TYR A 34 -11.01 21.79 -10.45
CA TYR A 34 -11.39 21.65 -9.03
C TYR A 34 -12.39 20.50 -8.80
N GLU A 35 -13.44 20.39 -9.60
CA GLU A 35 -14.43 19.31 -9.53
C GLU A 35 -13.75 17.93 -9.73
N LYS A 36 -12.81 17.83 -10.65
CA LYS A 36 -12.02 16.62 -10.89
C LYS A 36 -11.12 16.27 -9.70
N ASP A 37 -10.45 17.25 -9.12
CA ASP A 37 -9.58 17.01 -7.97
C ASP A 37 -10.39 16.67 -6.71
N LEU A 38 -11.57 17.27 -6.54
CA LEU A 38 -12.53 16.92 -5.49
C LEU A 38 -13.05 15.48 -5.63
N ALA A 39 -13.35 15.05 -6.86
CA ALA A 39 -13.76 13.67 -7.13
C ALA A 39 -12.65 12.67 -6.80
N LYS A 40 -11.40 12.98 -7.13
CA LYS A 40 -10.23 12.15 -6.76
C LYS A 40 -10.06 12.08 -5.25
N TYR A 41 -10.19 13.21 -4.55
CA TYR A 41 -10.11 13.28 -3.10
C TYR A 41 -11.13 12.35 -2.43
N ASN A 42 -12.41 12.46 -2.83
CA ASN A 42 -13.48 11.63 -2.29
C ASN A 42 -13.25 10.13 -2.58
N ASN A 43 -12.79 9.78 -3.79
CA ASN A 43 -12.47 8.39 -4.14
C ASN A 43 -11.29 7.85 -3.30
N SER A 44 -10.24 8.62 -3.10
CA SER A 44 -9.11 8.23 -2.26
C SER A 44 -9.54 8.01 -0.80
N LYS A 45 -10.38 8.89 -0.26
CA LYS A 45 -10.94 8.77 1.09
C LYS A 45 -11.76 7.48 1.25
N ASN A 46 -12.58 7.14 0.26
CA ASN A 46 -13.36 5.90 0.27
C ASN A 46 -12.46 4.65 0.26
N LYS A 47 -11.46 4.62 -0.62
CA LYS A 47 -10.49 3.52 -0.66
C LYS A 47 -9.75 3.31 0.66
N GLN A 48 -9.38 4.39 1.36
CA GLN A 48 -8.77 4.29 2.70
C GLN A 48 -9.74 3.69 3.71
N ALA A 49 -11.02 4.09 3.68
CA ALA A 49 -12.04 3.54 4.58
C ALA A 49 -12.26 2.03 4.33
N GLU A 50 -12.33 1.61 3.06
CA GLU A 50 -12.43 0.19 2.67
C GLU A 50 -11.20 -0.61 3.13
N ALA A 51 -9.98 -0.08 2.93
CA ALA A 51 -8.75 -0.72 3.37
C ALA A 51 -8.71 -0.90 4.90
N LYS A 52 -9.10 0.12 5.67
CA LYS A 52 -9.20 0.04 7.14
C LYS A 52 -10.22 -1.00 7.59
N SER A 53 -11.39 -1.05 6.95
CA SER A 53 -12.42 -2.06 7.24
C SER A 53 -11.89 -3.48 7.02
N LYS A 54 -11.17 -3.71 5.92
CA LYS A 54 -10.55 -5.01 5.63
C LYS A 54 -9.49 -5.39 6.66
N ILE A 55 -8.65 -4.44 7.10
CA ILE A 55 -7.66 -4.68 8.16
C ILE A 55 -8.34 -5.10 9.46
N ASN A 56 -9.40 -4.41 9.87
CA ASN A 56 -10.15 -4.75 11.08
C ASN A 56 -10.77 -6.16 10.99
N SER A 57 -11.31 -6.55 9.83
CA SER A 57 -11.82 -7.91 9.60
C SER A 57 -10.72 -8.96 9.75
N LEU A 58 -9.56 -8.76 9.10
CA LEU A 58 -8.43 -9.68 9.19
C LEU A 58 -7.89 -9.82 10.61
N GLN A 59 -7.89 -8.74 11.40
CA GLN A 59 -7.52 -8.79 12.82
C GLN A 59 -8.51 -9.61 13.63
N GLY A 60 -9.81 -9.51 13.33
CA GLY A 60 -10.84 -10.36 13.93
C GLY A 60 -10.61 -11.84 13.61
N ASP A 61 -10.43 -12.17 12.33
CA ASP A 61 -10.19 -13.56 11.89
C ASP A 61 -8.93 -14.17 12.55
N ILE A 62 -7.85 -13.39 12.69
CA ILE A 62 -6.63 -13.81 13.41
C ILE A 62 -6.95 -14.11 14.88
N GLY A 63 -7.75 -13.26 15.53
CA GLY A 63 -8.18 -13.46 16.90
C GLY A 63 -8.96 -14.76 17.08
N ASP A 64 -9.89 -15.06 16.18
CA ASP A 64 -10.70 -16.28 16.21
C ASP A 64 -9.85 -17.55 16.01
N VAL A 65 -8.91 -17.53 15.07
CA VAL A 65 -7.97 -18.64 14.84
C VAL A 65 -7.07 -18.83 16.05
N SER A 66 -6.57 -17.76 16.68
CA SER A 66 -5.77 -17.84 17.90
C SER A 66 -6.54 -18.50 19.04
N ASN A 67 -7.80 -18.10 19.28
CA ASN A 67 -8.66 -18.68 20.29
C ASN A 67 -8.91 -20.19 20.06
N ASN A 68 -9.05 -20.60 18.81
CA ASN A 68 -9.20 -22.01 18.46
C ASN A 68 -7.92 -22.82 18.76
N ILE A 69 -6.75 -22.29 18.46
CA ILE A 69 -5.47 -22.92 18.79
C ILE A 69 -5.34 -23.12 20.30
N ASP A 70 -5.63 -22.10 21.10
CA ASP A 70 -5.59 -22.16 22.56
C ASP A 70 -6.55 -23.24 23.11
N LYS A 71 -7.74 -23.37 22.53
CA LYS A 71 -8.70 -24.41 22.87
C LYS A 71 -8.16 -25.80 22.56
N TYR A 72 -7.65 -26.02 21.35
CA TYR A 72 -7.09 -27.31 20.95
C TYR A 72 -5.90 -27.73 21.83
N GLN A 73 -5.04 -26.78 22.20
CA GLN A 73 -3.94 -27.04 23.11
C GLN A 73 -4.43 -27.52 24.50
N LYS A 74 -5.46 -26.87 25.06
CA LYS A 74 -6.08 -27.32 26.34
C LYS A 74 -6.69 -28.71 26.20
N ASP A 75 -7.36 -29.00 25.11
CA ASP A 75 -7.96 -30.31 24.87
C ASP A 75 -6.88 -31.42 24.75
N ILE A 76 -5.74 -31.11 24.14
CA ILE A 76 -4.58 -32.01 24.07
C ILE A 76 -4.02 -32.28 25.47
N GLU A 77 -3.83 -31.26 26.30
CA GLU A 77 -3.33 -31.45 27.67
C GLU A 77 -4.30 -32.28 28.52
N ALA A 78 -5.62 -32.06 28.42
CA ALA A 78 -6.64 -32.89 29.08
C ALA A 78 -6.59 -34.34 28.58
N SER A 79 -6.43 -34.56 27.28
CA SER A 79 -6.29 -35.90 26.70
C SER A 79 -5.02 -36.62 27.17
N LYS A 80 -3.88 -35.90 27.26
CA LYS A 80 -2.64 -36.48 27.83
C LYS A 80 -2.81 -36.90 29.27
N ALA A 81 -3.42 -36.05 30.11
CA ALA A 81 -3.68 -36.37 31.51
C ALA A 81 -4.55 -37.63 31.63
N LYS A 82 -5.58 -37.77 30.78
CA LYS A 82 -6.45 -38.96 30.79
C LYS A 82 -5.71 -40.23 30.35
N ILE A 83 -4.80 -40.15 29.39
CA ILE A 83 -3.96 -41.30 29.02
C ILE A 83 -3.06 -41.72 30.17
N GLU A 84 -2.45 -40.81 30.91
CA GLU A 84 -1.60 -41.16 32.05
C GLU A 84 -2.40 -41.74 33.19
N GLU A 85 -3.63 -41.27 33.44
CA GLU A 85 -4.56 -41.88 34.37
C GLU A 85 -4.89 -43.34 33.99
N LEU A 86 -5.29 -43.56 32.74
CA LEU A 86 -5.61 -44.91 32.23
C LEU A 86 -4.40 -45.87 32.28
N LYS A 87 -3.20 -45.39 32.04
CA LYS A 87 -1.97 -46.20 32.18
C LYS A 87 -1.75 -46.65 33.64
N LYS A 88 -1.98 -45.74 34.59
CA LYS A 88 -1.87 -46.10 36.01
C LYS A 88 -2.92 -47.13 36.40
N GLU A 89 -4.17 -46.96 35.96
CA GLU A 89 -5.24 -47.93 36.20
C GLU A 89 -4.89 -49.34 35.63
N ILE A 90 -4.31 -49.38 34.42
CA ILE A 90 -3.85 -50.65 33.82
C ILE A 90 -2.73 -51.27 34.66
N GLU A 91 -1.77 -50.47 35.10
CA GLU A 91 -0.66 -50.99 35.92
C GLU A 91 -1.12 -51.51 37.29
N GLU A 92 -2.09 -50.82 37.92
CA GLU A 92 -2.73 -51.28 39.14
C GLU A 92 -3.48 -52.60 38.92
N LYS A 93 -4.27 -52.70 37.85
CA LYS A 93 -4.98 -53.93 37.51
C LYS A 93 -4.04 -55.08 37.19
N LYS A 94 -2.95 -54.86 36.48
CA LYS A 94 -1.92 -55.88 36.29
C LYS A 94 -1.34 -56.37 37.60
N LYS A 95 -1.03 -55.46 38.55
CA LYS A 95 -0.54 -55.88 39.89
C LYS A 95 -1.57 -56.66 40.69
N GLU A 96 -2.87 -56.27 40.58
CA GLU A 96 -3.94 -57.07 41.21
C GLU A 96 -3.99 -58.48 40.63
N ILE A 97 -3.87 -58.61 39.31
CA ILE A 97 -3.82 -59.89 38.61
C ILE A 97 -2.57 -60.68 39.02
N ASP A 98 -1.38 -60.07 39.04
CA ASP A 98 -0.12 -60.69 39.43
C ASP A 98 -0.18 -61.18 40.89
N ASN A 99 -0.78 -60.39 41.83
CA ASN A 99 -0.98 -60.74 43.20
C ASN A 99 -1.95 -61.94 43.37
N LEU A 100 -3.03 -61.91 42.54
CA LEU A 100 -3.96 -63.03 42.54
C LEU A 100 -3.28 -64.32 42.05
N PHE A 101 -2.47 -64.22 41.01
CA PHE A 101 -1.66 -65.37 40.55
C PHE A 101 -0.63 -65.80 41.58
N SER A 102 0.06 -64.85 42.24
CA SER A 102 1.02 -65.20 43.30
C SER A 102 0.36 -65.88 44.55
N PHE A 103 -0.86 -65.47 44.87
CA PHE A 103 -1.64 -66.10 45.90
C PHE A 103 -2.06 -67.54 45.58
N LEU A 104 -2.36 -67.78 44.29
CA LEU A 104 -2.65 -69.13 43.77
C LEU A 104 -1.40 -70.00 43.55
N GLN A 105 -0.20 -69.36 43.61
CA GLN A 105 1.13 -69.99 43.40
C GLN A 105 1.73 -70.61 44.67
N ILE A 106 0.95 -71.31 45.52
CA ILE A 106 1.46 -71.88 46.74
C ILE A 106 2.31 -73.16 46.51
N SER A 107 2.73 -73.49 45.29
CA SER A 107 3.71 -74.50 45.03
C SER A 107 4.46 -74.30 43.66
N ASP A 108 5.68 -74.87 43.62
CA ASP A 108 6.69 -74.72 42.56
C ASP A 108 6.27 -75.31 41.20
N GLY A 109 5.19 -74.78 40.51
CA GLY A 109 4.72 -75.33 39.24
C GLY A 109 4.37 -74.28 38.18
N ASP A 110 4.67 -74.51 36.93
CA ASP A 110 4.54 -73.59 35.77
C ASP A 110 3.09 -73.24 35.36
N ASN A 111 2.02 -73.70 36.08
CA ASN A 111 0.66 -73.41 35.64
C ASN A 111 -0.36 -73.36 36.73
N ILE A 112 -0.47 -72.27 37.43
CA ILE A 112 -1.31 -72.00 38.61
C ILE A 112 -2.79 -72.31 38.40
N TYR A 113 -3.33 -72.01 37.23
CA TYR A 113 -4.73 -72.35 36.94
C TYR A 113 -4.98 -73.84 36.92
N LEU A 114 -4.02 -74.54 36.31
CA LEU A 114 -4.13 -75.99 36.25
C LEU A 114 -3.97 -76.62 37.67
N GLU A 115 -3.04 -76.12 38.49
CA GLU A 115 -2.82 -76.61 39.84
C GLU A 115 -4.04 -76.38 40.71
N TYR A 116 -4.61 -75.15 40.74
CA TYR A 116 -5.85 -74.85 41.44
C TYR A 116 -7.01 -75.72 41.03
N VAL A 117 -7.14 -76.01 39.74
CA VAL A 117 -8.19 -76.82 39.16
C VAL A 117 -7.95 -78.31 39.51
N PHE A 118 -6.69 -78.81 39.44
CA PHE A 118 -6.37 -80.25 39.69
C PHE A 118 -6.24 -80.60 41.19
N GLU A 119 -6.07 -79.64 42.05
CA GLU A 119 -6.19 -79.87 43.51
C GLU A 119 -7.63 -80.04 44.04
N ALA A 120 -8.61 -80.14 43.17
CA ALA A 120 -10.01 -80.33 43.47
C ALA A 120 -10.23 -81.60 44.23
N ALA A 121 -10.94 -81.53 45.38
CA ALA A 121 -11.23 -82.68 46.28
C ALA A 121 -12.29 -83.64 45.68
N SER A 122 -13.01 -83.22 44.63
CA SER A 122 -14.04 -84.00 43.94
C SER A 122 -14.23 -83.54 42.49
N PHE A 123 -14.88 -84.32 41.64
CA PHE A 123 -15.24 -83.93 40.27
C PHE A 123 -16.14 -82.68 40.25
N THR A 124 -17.06 -82.58 41.18
CA THR A 124 -17.90 -81.38 41.29
C THR A 124 -17.09 -80.13 41.64
N ASP A 125 -16.13 -80.29 42.60
CA ASP A 125 -15.20 -79.21 42.94
C ASP A 125 -14.30 -78.82 41.79
N PHE A 126 -13.84 -79.81 41.00
CA PHE A 126 -13.07 -79.58 39.72
C PHE A 126 -13.84 -78.71 38.71
N ILE A 127 -15.10 -79.04 38.45
CA ILE A 127 -15.95 -78.25 37.53
C ILE A 127 -16.16 -76.85 38.08
N TYR A 128 -16.43 -76.71 39.36
CA TYR A 128 -16.62 -75.37 39.95
C TYR A 128 -15.37 -74.53 39.91
N ARG A 129 -14.20 -75.07 40.25
CA ARG A 129 -12.93 -74.36 40.15
C ARG A 129 -12.57 -73.99 38.75
N SER A 130 -12.79 -74.87 37.75
CA SER A 130 -12.59 -74.57 36.36
C SER A 130 -13.45 -73.41 35.86
N ALA A 131 -14.73 -73.37 36.25
CA ALA A 131 -15.65 -72.29 35.91
C ALA A 131 -15.23 -70.90 36.51
N ILE A 132 -14.72 -70.93 37.74
CA ILE A 132 -14.18 -69.73 38.45
C ILE A 132 -12.97 -69.17 37.67
N VAL A 133 -12.01 -70.05 37.32
CA VAL A 133 -10.81 -69.64 36.60
C VAL A 133 -11.18 -69.04 35.20
N GLU A 134 -12.08 -69.73 34.50
CA GLU A 134 -12.54 -69.21 33.19
C GLU A 134 -13.23 -67.84 33.31
N GLN A 135 -14.13 -67.65 34.26
CA GLN A 135 -14.80 -66.36 34.45
C GLN A 135 -13.82 -65.26 34.86
N LEU A 136 -12.90 -65.56 35.75
CA LEU A 136 -11.92 -64.60 36.26
C LEU A 136 -10.98 -64.11 35.13
N THR A 137 -10.46 -65.07 34.34
CA THR A 137 -9.58 -64.76 33.21
C THR A 137 -10.30 -63.91 32.19
N LYS A 138 -11.51 -64.34 31.77
CA LYS A 138 -12.31 -63.61 30.82
C LYS A 138 -12.63 -62.17 31.26
N TYR A 139 -13.02 -61.98 32.52
CA TYR A 139 -13.31 -60.65 33.08
C TYR A 139 -12.08 -59.72 33.07
N ASN A 140 -10.91 -60.24 33.44
CA ASN A 140 -9.67 -59.46 33.44
C ASN A 140 -9.23 -59.09 32.02
N ASP A 141 -9.31 -60.02 31.07
CA ASP A 141 -8.98 -59.76 29.67
C ASP A 141 -9.90 -58.69 29.08
N GLU A 142 -11.23 -58.79 29.29
CA GLU A 142 -12.20 -57.79 28.84
C GLU A 142 -11.93 -56.41 29.43
N LEU A 143 -11.55 -56.29 30.73
CA LEU A 143 -11.24 -55.03 31.36
C LEU A 143 -9.97 -54.39 30.81
N ILE A 144 -8.91 -55.16 30.62
CA ILE A 144 -7.65 -54.70 30.08
C ILE A 144 -7.80 -54.26 28.63
N ASP A 145 -8.54 -55.02 27.81
CA ASP A 145 -8.83 -54.69 26.42
C ASP A 145 -9.62 -53.37 26.33
N ASP A 146 -10.62 -53.13 27.20
CA ASP A 146 -11.36 -51.86 27.23
C ASP A 146 -10.44 -50.67 27.56
N MET A 147 -9.52 -50.85 28.52
CA MET A 147 -8.56 -49.82 28.89
C MET A 147 -7.59 -49.51 27.74
N TYR A 148 -7.06 -50.52 27.02
CA TYR A 148 -6.21 -50.32 25.86
C TYR A 148 -6.97 -49.62 24.71
N LYS A 149 -8.25 -49.97 24.51
CA LYS A 149 -9.10 -49.31 23.55
C LYS A 149 -9.27 -47.82 23.83
N LYS A 150 -9.52 -47.45 25.10
CA LYS A 150 -9.61 -46.06 25.56
C LYS A 150 -8.30 -45.28 25.34
N ILE A 151 -7.15 -45.93 25.58
CA ILE A 151 -5.84 -45.33 25.30
C ILE A 151 -5.70 -45.04 23.81
N GLU A 152 -6.07 -45.99 22.95
CA GLU A 152 -5.97 -45.81 21.50
C GLU A 152 -6.92 -44.70 21.00
N GLU A 153 -8.15 -44.65 21.51
CA GLU A 153 -9.11 -43.56 21.20
C GLU A 153 -8.54 -42.20 21.58
N ASN A 154 -7.92 -42.08 22.78
CA ASN A 154 -7.28 -40.82 23.18
C ASN A 154 -6.06 -40.48 22.34
N LYS A 155 -5.25 -41.43 21.89
CA LYS A 155 -4.15 -41.19 20.98
C LYS A 155 -4.64 -40.70 19.62
N GLN A 156 -5.74 -41.27 19.10
CA GLN A 156 -6.35 -40.82 17.83
C GLN A 156 -6.93 -39.42 17.99
N LEU A 157 -7.53 -39.07 19.11
CA LEU A 157 -7.99 -37.72 19.41
C LEU A 157 -6.81 -36.72 19.42
N GLN A 158 -5.69 -37.06 20.12
CA GLN A 158 -4.50 -36.20 20.12
C GLN A 158 -3.95 -35.97 18.71
N LYS A 159 -3.88 -37.04 17.88
CA LYS A 159 -3.44 -36.92 16.49
C LYS A 159 -4.34 -35.97 15.69
N LYS A 160 -5.66 -36.07 15.88
CA LYS A 160 -6.62 -35.17 15.23
C LYS A 160 -6.44 -33.73 15.69
N LEU A 161 -6.31 -33.49 17.00
CA LEU A 161 -6.12 -32.15 17.57
C LEU A 161 -4.80 -31.51 17.13
N ASN A 162 -3.70 -32.28 17.09
CA ASN A 162 -2.43 -31.78 16.60
C ASN A 162 -2.53 -31.36 15.12
N LYS A 163 -3.25 -32.12 14.29
CA LYS A 163 -3.49 -31.73 12.90
C LYS A 163 -4.32 -30.45 12.80
N GLN A 164 -5.33 -30.27 13.64
CA GLN A 164 -6.14 -29.05 13.69
C GLN A 164 -5.30 -27.84 14.10
N ILE A 165 -4.33 -27.99 15.01
CA ILE A 165 -3.38 -26.93 15.37
C ILE A 165 -2.52 -26.58 14.17
N GLU A 166 -1.90 -27.57 13.50
CA GLU A 166 -1.08 -27.35 12.31
C GLU A 166 -1.85 -26.60 11.20
N ASP A 167 -3.09 -27.04 10.92
CA ASP A 167 -3.95 -26.40 9.94
C ASP A 167 -4.27 -24.94 10.33
N SER A 168 -4.56 -24.69 11.62
CA SER A 168 -4.85 -23.36 12.17
C SER A 168 -3.62 -22.45 12.17
N GLU A 169 -2.43 -22.96 12.48
CA GLU A 169 -1.16 -22.21 12.39
C GLU A 169 -0.85 -21.81 10.96
N ASN A 170 -1.07 -22.71 9.99
CA ASN A 170 -0.92 -22.40 8.57
C ASN A 170 -1.92 -21.33 8.10
N GLU A 171 -3.15 -21.34 8.60
CA GLU A 171 -4.15 -20.32 8.35
C GLU A 171 -3.72 -18.98 8.96
N MET A 172 -3.20 -18.97 10.18
CA MET A 172 -2.69 -17.77 10.86
C MET A 172 -1.55 -17.12 10.08
N VAL A 173 -0.62 -17.89 9.52
CA VAL A 173 0.46 -17.37 8.66
C VAL A 173 -0.13 -16.65 7.45
N LYS A 174 -1.09 -17.27 6.76
CA LYS A 174 -1.75 -16.64 5.59
C LYS A 174 -2.49 -15.36 5.95
N LEU A 175 -3.20 -15.35 7.09
CA LEU A 175 -3.92 -14.16 7.56
C LEU A 175 -2.95 -13.02 7.92
N ASN A 176 -1.81 -13.32 8.54
CA ASN A 176 -0.77 -12.33 8.84
C ASN A 176 -0.14 -11.76 7.57
N ASP A 177 0.12 -12.58 6.55
CA ASP A 177 0.63 -12.11 5.26
C ASP A 177 -0.38 -11.18 4.56
N LEU A 178 -1.66 -11.52 4.60
CA LEU A 178 -2.74 -10.66 4.08
C LEU A 178 -2.85 -9.36 4.87
N LEU A 179 -2.74 -9.40 6.19
CA LEU A 179 -2.75 -8.22 7.05
C LEU A 179 -1.57 -7.29 6.74
N ASN A 180 -0.36 -7.85 6.61
CA ASN A 180 0.84 -7.09 6.22
C ASN A 180 0.66 -6.43 4.86
N SER A 181 0.16 -7.17 3.87
CA SER A 181 -0.12 -6.65 2.52
C SER A 181 -1.18 -5.54 2.55
N ALA A 182 -2.24 -5.70 3.36
CA ALA A 182 -3.28 -4.69 3.53
C ALA A 182 -2.74 -3.42 4.20
N ASN A 183 -1.87 -3.53 5.21
CA ASN A 183 -1.23 -2.40 5.86
C ASN A 183 -0.30 -1.63 4.92
N VAL A 184 0.52 -2.33 4.11
CA VAL A 184 1.36 -1.70 3.08
C VAL A 184 0.49 -0.93 2.09
N SER A 185 -0.61 -1.54 1.62
CA SER A 185 -1.55 -0.89 0.70
C SER A 185 -2.22 0.34 1.33
N LEU A 186 -2.61 0.28 2.61
CA LEU A 186 -3.18 1.42 3.32
C LEU A 186 -2.18 2.56 3.43
N ASN A 187 -0.92 2.29 3.77
CA ASN A 187 0.12 3.32 3.86
C ASN A 187 0.34 4.01 2.51
N GLN A 188 0.36 3.25 1.40
CA GLN A 188 0.44 3.83 0.06
C GLN A 188 -0.76 4.74 -0.25
N LEU A 189 -1.99 4.30 0.10
CA LEU A 189 -3.19 5.10 -0.08
C LEU A 189 -3.20 6.35 0.79
N VAL A 190 -2.60 6.32 1.97
CA VAL A 190 -2.45 7.50 2.85
C VAL A 190 -1.48 8.49 2.23
N ASP A 191 -0.33 8.04 1.73
CA ASP A 191 0.66 8.91 1.10
C ASP A 191 0.10 9.55 -0.18
N GLU A 192 -0.58 8.78 -1.04
CA GLU A 192 -1.26 9.31 -2.23
C GLU A 192 -2.37 10.31 -1.88
N HIS A 193 -3.09 10.08 -0.78
CA HIS A 193 -4.18 10.96 -0.35
C HIS A 193 -3.70 12.35 0.03
N VAL A 194 -2.54 12.46 0.66
CA VAL A 194 -1.96 13.76 1.05
C VAL A 194 -1.69 14.61 -0.19
N ASP A 195 -1.08 14.05 -1.23
CA ASP A 195 -0.84 14.73 -2.50
C ASP A 195 -2.16 15.19 -3.16
N ILE A 196 -3.17 14.31 -3.16
CA ILE A 196 -4.49 14.58 -3.74
C ILE A 196 -5.21 15.70 -2.95
N GLU A 197 -5.14 15.69 -1.63
CA GLU A 197 -5.75 16.70 -0.77
C GLU A 197 -5.13 18.08 -0.97
N GLU A 198 -3.78 18.15 -1.06
CA GLU A 198 -3.07 19.38 -1.33
C GLU A 198 -3.40 19.96 -2.72
N ASP A 199 -3.48 19.10 -3.73
CA ASP A 199 -3.87 19.48 -5.08
C ASP A 199 -5.34 19.96 -5.13
N MET A 200 -6.25 19.30 -4.42
CA MET A 200 -7.66 19.70 -4.33
C MET A 200 -7.81 21.06 -3.61
N ASP A 201 -7.15 21.24 -2.48
CA ASP A 201 -7.17 22.52 -1.74
C ASP A 201 -6.59 23.66 -2.59
N ALA A 202 -5.51 23.41 -3.33
CA ALA A 202 -4.91 24.39 -4.21
C ALA A 202 -5.84 24.73 -5.40
N SER A 203 -6.47 23.73 -6.02
CA SER A 203 -7.42 23.92 -7.12
C SER A 203 -8.66 24.69 -6.65
N LYS A 204 -9.16 24.40 -5.43
CA LYS A 204 -10.27 25.12 -4.81
C LYS A 204 -9.94 26.60 -4.62
N LYS A 205 -8.80 26.91 -3.98
CA LYS A 205 -8.36 28.30 -3.76
C LYS A 205 -8.16 29.04 -5.08
N GLN A 206 -7.59 28.36 -6.09
CA GLN A 206 -7.41 28.90 -7.42
C GLN A 206 -8.76 29.25 -8.09
N TYR A 207 -9.71 28.32 -8.09
CA TYR A 207 -11.03 28.56 -8.65
C TYR A 207 -11.77 29.70 -7.94
N GLU A 208 -11.79 29.71 -6.59
CA GLU A 208 -12.45 30.75 -5.80
C GLU A 208 -11.85 32.13 -6.03
N TYR A 209 -10.50 32.20 -6.11
CA TYR A 209 -9.79 33.44 -6.40
C TYR A 209 -10.17 34.00 -7.79
N PHE A 210 -10.03 33.20 -8.84
CA PHE A 210 -10.33 33.65 -10.20
C PHE A 210 -11.80 33.92 -10.42
N LYS A 211 -12.70 33.20 -9.78
CA LYS A 211 -14.13 33.51 -9.76
C LYS A 211 -14.41 34.93 -9.27
N LYS A 212 -13.73 35.34 -8.20
CA LYS A 212 -13.83 36.71 -7.69
C LYS A 212 -13.24 37.73 -8.68
N GLU A 213 -12.05 37.48 -9.24
CA GLU A 213 -11.38 38.36 -10.17
C GLU A 213 -12.18 38.52 -11.48
N PHE A 214 -12.72 37.44 -12.04
CA PHE A 214 -13.57 37.48 -13.23
C PHE A 214 -14.83 38.33 -12.99
N LYS A 215 -15.44 38.18 -11.84
CA LYS A 215 -16.59 39.02 -11.42
C LYS A 215 -16.20 40.49 -11.33
N ASN A 216 -15.06 40.79 -10.69
CA ASN A 216 -14.57 42.17 -10.50
C ASN A 216 -14.26 42.85 -11.85
N ASN A 217 -13.72 42.11 -12.82
CA ASN A 217 -13.37 42.61 -14.15
C ASN A 217 -14.51 42.52 -15.17
N GLY A 218 -15.69 42.02 -14.80
CA GLY A 218 -16.84 41.89 -15.69
C GLY A 218 -16.65 40.83 -16.81
N CYS A 219 -15.79 39.83 -16.57
CA CYS A 219 -15.49 38.77 -17.54
C CYS A 219 -16.49 37.62 -17.43
N SER A 220 -16.86 37.02 -18.57
CA SER A 220 -17.62 35.76 -18.59
C SER A 220 -16.75 34.55 -18.20
N GLU A 221 -17.36 33.44 -17.75
CA GLU A 221 -16.63 32.21 -17.36
C GLU A 221 -15.79 31.61 -18.52
N ASP A 222 -16.17 31.82 -19.76
CA ASP A 222 -15.47 31.35 -20.96
C ASP A 222 -14.39 32.31 -21.46
N THR A 223 -14.23 33.50 -20.84
CA THR A 223 -13.20 34.46 -21.21
C THR A 223 -11.81 33.91 -20.89
N ASP A 224 -10.84 34.11 -21.81
CA ASP A 224 -9.46 33.76 -21.53
C ASP A 224 -8.92 34.58 -20.34
N ILE A 225 -8.23 33.90 -19.41
CA ILE A 225 -7.72 34.55 -18.18
C ILE A 225 -6.69 35.66 -18.50
N ASN A 226 -5.88 35.51 -19.54
CA ASN A 226 -4.91 36.57 -19.89
C ASN A 226 -5.60 37.80 -20.42
N VAL A 227 -6.71 37.61 -21.13
CA VAL A 227 -7.57 38.73 -21.61
C VAL A 227 -8.25 39.37 -20.41
N CYS A 228 -8.87 38.58 -19.55
CA CYS A 228 -9.58 39.09 -18.36
C CYS A 228 -8.65 39.84 -17.39
N LEU A 229 -7.43 39.30 -17.17
CA LEU A 229 -6.44 39.89 -16.26
C LEU A 229 -5.42 40.80 -16.95
N LYS A 230 -5.55 41.05 -18.25
CA LYS A 230 -4.67 41.91 -19.10
C LYS A 230 -3.18 41.56 -18.93
N VAL A 231 -2.82 40.26 -19.04
CA VAL A 231 -1.43 39.80 -18.86
C VAL A 231 -0.54 40.19 -20.04
N PRO A 232 0.59 40.88 -19.81
CA PRO A 232 1.52 41.25 -20.90
C PRO A 232 2.25 40.03 -21.48
N SER A 233 2.49 40.04 -22.82
CA SER A 233 3.26 39.00 -23.52
C SER A 233 4.77 39.13 -23.32
N SER A 234 5.46 38.00 -23.17
CA SER A 234 6.93 37.90 -23.15
C SER A 234 7.46 37.38 -24.49
N THR A 235 8.74 37.63 -24.80
CA THR A 235 9.38 37.18 -26.07
C THR A 235 10.08 35.82 -25.94
N GLY A 236 10.22 35.26 -24.75
CA GLY A 236 10.87 33.97 -24.50
C GLY A 236 10.97 33.63 -23.04
N PHE A 237 11.65 32.52 -22.76
CA PHE A 237 11.95 32.08 -21.40
C PHE A 237 13.43 32.21 -21.07
N ILE A 238 13.73 32.49 -19.80
CA ILE A 238 15.08 32.51 -19.26
C ILE A 238 15.17 31.52 -18.07
N ARG A 239 16.39 31.23 -17.63
CA ARG A 239 16.59 30.31 -16.48
C ARG A 239 15.97 30.85 -15.20
N PRO A 240 15.36 29.98 -14.36
CA PRO A 240 14.70 30.41 -13.12
C PRO A 240 15.68 30.73 -11.98
N LEU A 241 16.96 30.45 -12.16
CA LEU A 241 18.03 30.66 -11.17
C LEU A 241 19.19 31.41 -11.83
N VAL A 242 19.92 32.23 -11.04
CA VAL A 242 21.12 32.90 -11.51
C VAL A 242 22.27 31.91 -11.67
N LYS A 243 22.39 30.96 -10.72
CA LYS A 243 23.50 29.99 -10.65
C LYS A 243 22.95 28.65 -10.19
N ALA A 244 23.23 27.59 -10.92
CA ALA A 244 22.88 26.22 -10.54
C ALA A 244 23.70 25.20 -11.33
N THR A 245 23.65 23.94 -10.90
CA THR A 245 24.16 22.80 -11.65
C THR A 245 22.97 21.97 -12.13
N VAL A 246 22.94 21.57 -13.41
CA VAL A 246 21.91 20.64 -13.90
C VAL A 246 22.18 19.26 -13.32
N THR A 247 21.29 18.76 -12.46
CA THR A 247 21.47 17.48 -11.75
C THR A 247 20.65 16.35 -12.34
N SER A 248 19.48 16.63 -12.92
CA SER A 248 18.64 15.61 -13.57
C SER A 248 17.88 16.21 -14.77
N GLU A 249 17.66 15.36 -15.77
CA GLU A 249 17.02 15.71 -17.04
C GLU A 249 15.53 15.32 -17.03
N PHE A 250 14.76 15.94 -17.91
CA PHE A 250 13.41 15.54 -18.26
C PHE A 250 13.37 14.14 -18.89
N GLY A 251 12.32 13.37 -18.65
CA GLY A 251 12.09 12.08 -19.29
C GLY A 251 11.83 10.93 -18.32
N ILE A 252 11.57 9.76 -18.88
CA ILE A 252 11.31 8.55 -18.07
C ILE A 252 12.61 8.12 -17.41
N ARG A 253 12.60 8.02 -16.08
CA ARG A 253 13.73 7.55 -15.27
C ARG A 253 13.29 6.74 -14.06
N TYR A 254 14.19 5.94 -13.51
CA TYR A 254 13.99 5.29 -12.21
C TYR A 254 14.05 6.33 -11.10
N HIS A 255 12.97 6.42 -10.29
CA HIS A 255 12.87 7.43 -9.24
C HIS A 255 13.78 7.05 -8.06
N PRO A 256 14.69 7.95 -7.61
CA PRO A 256 15.75 7.57 -6.65
C PRO A 256 15.24 7.21 -5.25
N THR A 257 14.08 7.75 -4.84
CA THR A 257 13.52 7.51 -3.51
C THR A 257 12.26 6.62 -3.54
N GLN A 258 11.48 6.66 -4.62
CA GLN A 258 10.27 5.83 -4.76
C GLN A 258 10.54 4.47 -5.42
N HIS A 259 11.73 4.28 -6.02
CA HIS A 259 12.16 3.03 -6.67
C HIS A 259 11.20 2.49 -7.75
N VAL A 260 10.59 3.40 -8.54
CA VAL A 260 9.70 3.08 -9.67
C VAL A 260 10.12 3.84 -10.92
N TRP A 261 9.80 3.28 -12.10
CA TRP A 261 9.95 4.00 -13.37
C TRP A 261 8.86 5.05 -13.49
N LYS A 262 9.26 6.31 -13.68
CA LYS A 262 8.35 7.44 -13.66
C LYS A 262 8.84 8.54 -14.59
N LEU A 263 7.91 9.29 -15.16
CA LEU A 263 8.24 10.49 -15.90
C LEU A 263 8.77 11.56 -14.94
N HIS A 264 9.99 12.02 -15.15
CA HIS A 264 10.51 13.25 -14.58
C HIS A 264 10.00 14.41 -15.42
N SER A 265 9.05 15.17 -14.91
CA SER A 265 8.28 16.17 -15.63
C SER A 265 9.00 17.51 -15.84
N GLY A 266 10.26 17.60 -15.48
CA GLY A 266 11.05 18.84 -15.59
C GLY A 266 12.56 18.58 -15.58
N ILE A 267 13.31 19.61 -15.25
CA ILE A 267 14.76 19.58 -15.08
C ILE A 267 15.11 19.94 -13.62
N ASP A 268 16.02 19.18 -13.00
CA ASP A 268 16.48 19.48 -11.66
C ASP A 268 17.74 20.33 -11.67
N LEU A 269 17.70 21.41 -10.91
CA LEU A 269 18.74 22.42 -10.78
C LEU A 269 19.29 22.44 -9.37
N GLY A 270 20.43 21.77 -9.15
CA GLY A 270 21.10 21.68 -7.84
C GLY A 270 21.60 23.03 -7.38
N VAL A 271 21.09 23.48 -6.22
CA VAL A 271 21.43 24.74 -5.54
C VAL A 271 21.29 24.59 -4.04
N PRO A 272 22.00 25.40 -3.21
CA PRO A 272 21.74 25.47 -1.79
C PRO A 272 20.29 25.87 -1.48
N MET A 273 19.76 25.35 -0.38
CA MET A 273 18.44 25.75 0.10
C MET A 273 18.37 27.26 0.36
N GLY A 274 17.21 27.89 0.09
CA GLY A 274 17.00 29.32 0.24
C GLY A 274 17.49 30.17 -0.95
N THR A 275 18.05 29.56 -2.01
CA THR A 275 18.45 30.31 -3.21
C THR A 275 17.23 30.95 -3.87
N ASN A 276 17.34 32.24 -4.21
CA ASN A 276 16.24 32.97 -4.85
C ASN A 276 15.83 32.36 -6.20
N VAL A 277 14.54 32.07 -6.31
CA VAL A 277 13.88 31.55 -7.50
C VAL A 277 13.11 32.68 -8.17
N TYR A 278 13.19 32.75 -9.51
CA TYR A 278 12.57 33.77 -10.33
C TYR A 278 11.68 33.15 -11.40
N PRO A 279 10.63 33.86 -11.87
CA PRO A 279 9.87 33.40 -13.04
C PRO A 279 10.73 33.30 -14.28
N ALA A 280 10.49 32.28 -15.09
CA ALA A 280 11.21 32.10 -16.35
C ALA A 280 10.75 33.09 -17.44
N ALA A 281 9.58 33.70 -17.28
CA ALA A 281 9.03 34.78 -18.11
C ALA A 281 8.08 35.62 -17.23
N ASN A 282 7.66 36.80 -17.72
CA ASN A 282 6.61 37.58 -17.05
C ASN A 282 5.28 36.79 -17.07
N GLY A 283 4.49 36.92 -16.01
CA GLY A 283 3.25 36.16 -15.92
C GLY A 283 2.45 36.40 -14.65
N VAL A 284 1.45 35.57 -14.42
CA VAL A 284 0.59 35.59 -13.24
C VAL A 284 0.71 34.30 -12.45
N VAL A 285 0.82 34.39 -11.14
CA VAL A 285 0.79 33.24 -10.24
C VAL A 285 -0.63 32.64 -10.22
N THR A 286 -0.81 31.48 -10.82
CA THR A 286 -2.13 30.89 -11.00
C THR A 286 -2.46 29.77 -10.02
N LYS A 287 -1.44 29.14 -9.42
CA LYS A 287 -1.63 28.09 -8.39
C LYS A 287 -0.46 28.12 -7.42
N ILE A 288 -0.76 27.93 -6.13
CA ILE A 288 0.22 27.66 -5.08
C ILE A 288 -0.25 26.44 -4.30
N ALA A 289 0.51 25.35 -4.38
CA ALA A 289 0.30 24.17 -3.54
C ALA A 289 1.29 24.20 -2.39
N ARG A 290 0.79 24.13 -1.16
CA ARG A 290 1.59 24.15 0.06
C ARG A 290 1.51 22.81 0.76
N VAL A 291 2.65 22.29 1.17
CA VAL A 291 2.73 21.10 2.03
C VAL A 291 2.10 21.43 3.39
N LYS A 292 1.15 20.60 3.84
CA LYS A 292 0.44 20.81 5.13
C LYS A 292 1.33 20.62 6.35
N ASN A 293 2.27 19.70 6.29
CA ASN A 293 3.20 19.35 7.36
C ASN A 293 4.61 19.15 6.81
N PRO A 294 5.38 20.23 6.59
CA PRO A 294 6.72 20.13 5.98
C PRO A 294 7.71 19.29 6.80
N ASP A 295 7.50 19.17 8.11
CA ASP A 295 8.39 18.45 9.03
C ASP A 295 8.07 16.93 9.15
N LYS A 296 7.09 16.43 8.42
CA LYS A 296 6.75 15.00 8.45
C LYS A 296 7.31 14.26 7.23
N LYS A 297 7.91 13.09 7.52
CA LYS A 297 8.44 12.14 6.53
C LYS A 297 7.43 11.72 5.43
N ASN A 298 6.15 12.01 5.60
CA ASN A 298 5.01 11.71 4.72
C ASN A 298 4.39 12.98 4.12
N SER A 299 5.18 14.01 3.86
CA SER A 299 4.72 15.17 3.08
C SER A 299 4.69 14.81 1.59
N SER A 300 3.86 15.54 0.81
CA SER A 300 3.71 15.28 -0.62
C SER A 300 5.03 15.33 -1.38
N CYS A 301 5.19 14.38 -2.32
CA CYS A 301 6.35 14.36 -3.21
C CYS A 301 6.35 15.61 -4.10
N GLY A 302 7.41 16.42 -4.00
CA GLY A 302 7.57 17.65 -4.77
C GLY A 302 7.51 18.92 -3.91
N GLY A 303 7.27 18.81 -2.61
CA GLY A 303 7.27 19.94 -1.69
C GLY A 303 6.27 21.02 -2.07
N ASN A 304 6.49 22.24 -1.60
CA ASN A 304 5.68 23.38 -2.04
C ASN A 304 5.91 23.65 -3.54
N LYS A 305 4.82 24.03 -4.24
CA LYS A 305 4.82 24.24 -5.69
C LYS A 305 4.19 25.59 -6.04
N ILE A 306 4.82 26.31 -6.97
CA ILE A 306 4.29 27.56 -7.52
C ILE A 306 4.09 27.37 -9.02
N TYR A 307 2.92 27.76 -9.52
CA TYR A 307 2.57 27.73 -10.93
C TYR A 307 2.43 29.17 -11.44
N VAL A 308 3.18 29.52 -12.44
CA VAL A 308 3.10 30.84 -13.08
C VAL A 308 2.64 30.65 -14.52
N LYS A 309 1.54 31.29 -14.89
CA LYS A 309 1.02 31.32 -16.24
C LYS A 309 1.63 32.47 -17.01
N HIS A 310 2.05 32.21 -18.22
CA HIS A 310 2.75 33.14 -19.11
C HIS A 310 2.06 33.23 -20.48
N LEU A 311 2.15 34.40 -21.07
CA LEU A 311 1.93 34.59 -22.50
C LEU A 311 3.30 34.79 -23.16
N VAL A 312 3.77 33.83 -23.96
CA VAL A 312 5.10 33.92 -24.65
C VAL A 312 4.91 33.79 -26.13
N ASN A 313 5.30 34.85 -26.88
CA ASN A 313 5.07 34.95 -28.32
C ASN A 313 3.61 34.65 -28.71
N GLY A 314 2.65 35.17 -27.95
CA GLY A 314 1.22 34.95 -28.17
C GLY A 314 0.71 33.55 -27.83
N LYS A 315 1.53 32.68 -27.24
CA LYS A 315 1.16 31.33 -26.82
C LYS A 315 1.18 31.20 -25.31
N GLU A 316 0.22 30.45 -24.78
CA GLU A 316 0.13 30.20 -23.34
C GLU A 316 1.01 29.07 -22.90
N PHE A 317 1.66 29.26 -21.75
CA PHE A 317 2.47 28.28 -21.05
C PHE A 317 2.28 28.44 -19.54
N VAL A 318 2.55 27.36 -18.79
CA VAL A 318 2.66 27.40 -17.33
C VAL A 318 4.05 26.88 -16.96
N THR A 319 4.79 27.63 -16.16
CA THR A 319 6.00 27.12 -15.52
C THR A 319 5.70 26.68 -14.09
N VAL A 320 6.32 25.58 -13.66
CA VAL A 320 6.13 25.02 -12.34
C VAL A 320 7.48 24.98 -11.61
N TYR A 321 7.47 25.51 -10.39
CA TYR A 321 8.62 25.56 -9.49
C TYR A 321 8.31 24.70 -8.29
N MET A 322 8.97 23.52 -8.18
CA MET A 322 8.74 22.56 -7.11
C MET A 322 9.93 22.49 -6.18
N HIS A 323 9.75 21.84 -5.05
CA HIS A 323 10.72 21.78 -3.95
C HIS A 323 11.11 23.17 -3.43
N VAL A 324 10.14 24.12 -3.39
CA VAL A 324 10.42 25.45 -2.83
C VAL A 324 10.19 25.45 -1.32
N HIS A 325 11.14 26.07 -0.58
CA HIS A 325 11.07 26.16 0.87
C HIS A 325 10.21 27.35 1.32
N THR A 326 10.51 28.54 0.80
CA THR A 326 9.77 29.77 1.11
C THR A 326 9.03 30.27 -0.09
N ILE A 327 7.77 30.66 0.06
CA ILE A 327 6.93 31.25 -0.98
C ILE A 327 6.81 32.75 -0.68
N LYS A 328 7.18 33.60 -1.64
CA LYS A 328 7.27 35.05 -1.54
C LYS A 328 6.20 35.78 -2.36
N VAL A 329 5.25 35.07 -2.91
CA VAL A 329 4.16 35.59 -3.76
C VAL A 329 2.82 35.00 -3.34
N ASN A 330 1.75 35.66 -3.77
CA ASN A 330 0.38 35.23 -3.55
C ASN A 330 -0.26 34.78 -4.87
N LEU A 331 -1.35 34.04 -4.77
CA LEU A 331 -2.19 33.70 -5.91
C LEU A 331 -2.70 34.99 -6.56
N GLY A 332 -2.57 35.07 -7.89
CA GLY A 332 -2.98 36.23 -8.68
C GLY A 332 -1.92 37.31 -8.84
N ASP A 333 -0.80 37.24 -8.13
CA ASP A 333 0.28 38.24 -8.28
C ASP A 333 0.80 38.21 -9.71
N TYR A 334 0.88 39.39 -10.35
CA TYR A 334 1.66 39.57 -11.57
C TYR A 334 3.14 39.63 -11.21
N VAL A 335 3.93 38.79 -11.85
CA VAL A 335 5.37 38.66 -11.59
C VAL A 335 6.18 38.89 -12.88
N THR A 336 7.30 39.56 -12.74
CA THR A 336 8.26 39.75 -13.83
C THR A 336 9.43 38.79 -13.67
N VAL A 337 10.24 38.66 -14.71
CA VAL A 337 11.50 37.87 -14.62
C VAL A 337 12.43 38.31 -13.51
N ASN A 338 12.26 39.50 -12.93
CA ASN A 338 13.10 40.03 -11.85
C ASN A 338 12.44 39.87 -10.46
N THR A 339 11.22 39.39 -10.38
CA THR A 339 10.51 39.15 -9.12
C THR A 339 11.04 37.88 -8.45
N VAL A 340 11.42 37.95 -7.18
CA VAL A 340 11.75 36.75 -6.39
C VAL A 340 10.44 36.11 -5.94
N ILE A 341 10.13 34.94 -6.50
CA ILE A 341 8.87 34.22 -6.18
C ILE A 341 9.02 33.23 -5.02
N ALA A 342 10.22 32.71 -4.79
CA ALA A 342 10.48 31.72 -3.76
C ALA A 342 11.95 31.68 -3.34
N GLY A 343 12.23 30.94 -2.26
CA GLY A 343 13.54 30.34 -1.99
C GLY A 343 13.50 28.86 -2.31
N SER A 344 14.54 28.34 -2.99
CA SER A 344 14.68 26.91 -3.26
C SER A 344 14.70 26.06 -2.00
N GLY A 345 14.30 24.81 -2.08
CA GLY A 345 14.31 23.86 -0.98
C GLY A 345 14.92 22.54 -1.43
N GLY A 346 14.22 21.45 -1.14
CA GLY A 346 14.71 20.10 -1.31
C GLY A 346 15.67 19.70 -0.19
N GLY A 347 15.73 18.42 0.12
CA GLY A 347 16.46 17.87 1.24
C GLY A 347 15.54 17.09 2.17
N GLU A 348 16.06 16.03 2.77
CA GLU A 348 15.29 15.00 3.50
C GLU A 348 14.41 15.55 4.64
N SER A 349 14.76 16.70 5.23
CA SER A 349 13.99 17.31 6.33
C SER A 349 12.71 18.00 5.87
N TYR A 350 12.59 18.38 4.59
CA TYR A 350 11.45 19.15 4.06
C TYR A 350 10.74 18.48 2.90
N ASP A 351 11.37 17.47 2.29
CA ASP A 351 10.81 16.78 1.13
C ASP A 351 11.49 15.41 0.99
N TYR A 352 10.83 14.39 1.49
CA TYR A 352 11.33 13.00 1.50
C TYR A 352 11.55 12.42 0.10
N CYS A 353 11.01 13.04 -0.95
CA CYS A 353 11.19 12.64 -2.33
C CYS A 353 12.47 13.18 -2.97
N THR A 354 13.32 13.87 -2.22
CA THR A 354 14.54 14.46 -2.76
C THR A 354 15.79 13.81 -2.15
N THR A 355 16.86 13.74 -2.95
CA THR A 355 18.18 13.25 -2.50
C THR A 355 19.12 14.39 -2.09
N GLY A 356 18.67 15.65 -2.16
CA GLY A 356 19.45 16.83 -1.80
C GLY A 356 18.81 18.14 -2.27
N PRO A 357 19.34 19.30 -1.84
CA PRO A 357 18.78 20.61 -2.17
C PRO A 357 18.82 20.89 -3.67
N HIS A 358 17.67 21.23 -4.25
CA HIS A 358 17.54 21.60 -5.66
C HIS A 358 16.22 22.33 -5.94
N LEU A 359 16.11 22.93 -7.11
CA LEU A 359 14.85 23.38 -7.72
C LEU A 359 14.48 22.42 -8.84
N HIS A 360 13.28 21.84 -8.79
CA HIS A 360 12.67 21.18 -9.93
C HIS A 360 11.90 22.21 -10.75
N PHE A 361 12.22 22.34 -12.04
CA PHE A 361 11.64 23.30 -12.95
C PHE A 361 10.97 22.60 -14.12
N SER A 362 9.66 22.85 -14.33
CA SER A 362 8.89 22.31 -15.44
C SER A 362 8.28 23.41 -16.29
N ILE A 363 8.02 23.07 -17.55
CA ILE A 363 7.21 23.87 -18.49
C ILE A 363 6.03 23.03 -18.96
N MET A 364 4.84 23.61 -18.95
CA MET A 364 3.60 22.96 -19.41
C MET A 364 2.95 23.77 -20.51
N LYS A 365 2.27 23.06 -21.43
CA LYS A 365 1.31 23.64 -22.39
C LYS A 365 0.01 22.84 -22.28
N GLY A 366 -1.06 23.52 -21.89
CA GLY A 366 -2.30 22.84 -21.49
C GLY A 366 -2.03 21.87 -20.33
N LYS A 367 -2.32 20.58 -20.52
CA LYS A 367 -2.12 19.52 -19.52
C LYS A 367 -0.80 18.74 -19.66
N SER A 368 0.01 19.05 -20.69
CA SER A 368 1.20 18.29 -21.02
C SER A 368 2.46 18.97 -20.51
N TYR A 369 3.33 18.21 -19.85
CA TYR A 369 4.70 18.63 -19.54
C TYR A 369 5.56 18.58 -20.80
N LEU A 370 6.39 19.60 -20.98
CA LEU A 370 7.28 19.77 -22.13
C LEU A 370 8.73 19.68 -21.67
N GLU A 371 9.61 19.20 -22.58
CA GLU A 371 11.05 19.22 -22.35
C GLU A 371 11.56 20.67 -22.19
N PRO A 372 12.04 21.07 -20.98
CA PRO A 372 12.42 22.46 -20.71
C PRO A 372 13.58 22.95 -21.61
N ARG A 373 14.45 22.06 -22.10
CA ARG A 373 15.56 22.41 -22.98
C ARG A 373 15.14 22.96 -24.34
N ASN A 374 13.91 22.63 -24.78
CA ASN A 374 13.37 23.18 -26.01
C ASN A 374 12.99 24.67 -25.90
N TYR A 375 12.91 25.20 -24.67
CA TYR A 375 12.45 26.54 -24.36
C TYR A 375 13.50 27.40 -23.65
N VAL A 376 14.36 26.77 -22.85
CA VAL A 376 15.40 27.43 -22.04
C VAL A 376 16.75 26.76 -22.30
N LYS A 377 17.76 27.55 -22.55
CA LYS A 377 19.14 27.06 -22.75
C LYS A 377 19.77 26.67 -21.44
N PHE A 378 19.90 25.35 -21.16
CA PHE A 378 20.63 24.81 -20.04
C PHE A 378 21.95 24.14 -20.52
N PRO A 379 23.03 24.18 -19.73
CA PRO A 379 24.22 23.38 -20.03
C PRO A 379 23.94 21.88 -19.84
N ALA A 380 24.84 21.02 -20.30
CA ALA A 380 24.71 19.58 -20.12
C ALA A 380 24.59 19.19 -18.63
N LYS A 381 23.98 18.02 -18.35
CA LYS A 381 23.92 17.45 -17.02
C LYS A 381 25.31 17.39 -16.36
N GLY A 382 25.38 17.73 -15.09
CA GLY A 382 26.61 17.86 -14.31
C GLY A 382 27.35 19.19 -14.52
N LYS A 383 26.92 20.04 -15.44
CA LYS A 383 27.55 21.35 -15.71
C LYS A 383 26.79 22.47 -15.02
N LYS A 384 27.55 23.49 -14.62
CA LYS A 384 27.07 24.68 -13.90
C LYS A 384 26.85 25.84 -14.85
N PHE A 385 25.86 26.66 -14.57
CA PHE A 385 25.66 27.96 -15.16
C PHE A 385 25.71 29.07 -14.09
N THR A 386 26.02 30.29 -14.53
CA THR A 386 26.15 31.47 -13.65
C THR A 386 25.41 32.71 -14.17
N SER A 387 24.50 32.51 -15.14
CA SER A 387 23.64 33.55 -15.70
C SER A 387 22.25 32.98 -15.94
N ARG A 388 21.25 33.87 -15.96
CA ARG A 388 19.87 33.52 -16.33
C ARG A 388 19.63 33.52 -17.83
N TYR A 389 20.58 34.06 -18.59
CA TYR A 389 20.52 34.19 -20.06
C TYR A 389 21.41 33.18 -20.78
#